data_f05b2e0692712bb95885bce6583c036c
#
_entry.id   f05b2e0692712bb95885bce6583c036c
#
_cell.length_a   1.000
_cell.length_b   1.000
_cell.length_c   1.000
_cell.angle_alpha   90.00
_cell.angle_beta   90.00
_cell.angle_gamma   90.00
#
_symmetry.space_group_name_H-M   'P 1'
#
loop_
_entity.id
_entity.type
_entity.pdbx_description
1 polymer ?
#
loop_
_entity_poly.entity_id
_entity_poly.type
_entity_poly.pdbx_seq_one_letter_code
_entity_poly.pdbx_strand_id
1 'polypeptide(L)'
;MSSKILVLPGDGIGVEVADQAIRVIDKLNDLGLDATYEKELVGGASYDANGEPLTPEVLEKAKQSDAILLGAVGGSKWDDVERSKRPEAGLLGLRKELELFANLRPALVFEALASASTLKDDV
;
A
#
# COMPACT_ATOMS: atom_id res chain seq x y z
N MET A 1 -10.81 13.70 16.89
CA MET A 1 -11.46 12.66 16.04
C MET A 1 -10.40 11.62 15.76
N SER A 2 -10.67 10.35 16.06
CA SER A 2 -9.74 9.27 15.75
C SER A 2 -9.71 9.01 14.25
N SER A 3 -8.53 8.96 13.64
CA SER A 3 -8.36 8.62 12.22
C SER A 3 -8.34 7.10 12.04
N LYS A 4 -9.09 6.59 11.07
CA LYS A 4 -9.11 5.16 10.73
C LYS A 4 -8.20 4.89 9.54
N ILE A 5 -7.23 4.02 9.74
CA ILE A 5 -6.26 3.63 8.70
C ILE A 5 -6.49 2.16 8.33
N LEU A 6 -6.77 1.89 7.06
CA LEU A 6 -6.74 0.53 6.54
C LEU A 6 -5.32 0.19 6.10
N VAL A 7 -4.75 -0.84 6.69
CA VAL A 7 -3.42 -1.33 6.34
C VAL A 7 -3.56 -2.52 5.41
N LEU A 8 -3.00 -2.41 4.23
CA LEU A 8 -2.96 -3.43 3.19
C LEU A 8 -1.50 -3.82 2.94
N PRO A 9 -0.93 -4.78 3.69
CA PRO A 9 0.47 -5.16 3.56
C PRO A 9 0.81 -5.63 2.14
N GLY A 10 -0.10 -6.36 1.51
CA GLY A 10 0.11 -6.94 0.19
C GLY A 10 1.02 -8.15 0.23
N ASP A 11 2.02 -8.18 -0.66
CA ASP A 11 2.82 -9.35 -0.97
C ASP A 11 4.32 -9.14 -0.64
N GLY A 12 5.02 -10.24 -0.42
CA GLY A 12 6.47 -10.23 -0.27
C GLY A 12 6.98 -9.24 0.78
N ILE A 13 7.87 -8.35 0.35
CA ILE A 13 8.46 -7.31 1.22
C ILE A 13 7.42 -6.33 1.82
N GLY A 14 6.24 -6.23 1.20
CA GLY A 14 5.17 -5.36 1.66
C GLY A 14 4.74 -5.64 3.10
N VAL A 15 4.76 -6.89 3.52
CA VAL A 15 4.44 -7.29 4.90
C VAL A 15 5.44 -6.69 5.89
N GLU A 16 6.74 -6.83 5.62
CA GLU A 16 7.79 -6.28 6.49
C GLU A 16 7.75 -4.75 6.54
N VAL A 17 7.55 -4.10 5.38
CA VAL A 17 7.46 -2.63 5.26
C VAL A 17 6.24 -2.12 6.02
N ALA A 18 5.08 -2.76 5.87
CA ALA A 18 3.86 -2.37 6.57
C ALA A 18 4.01 -2.51 8.09
N ASP A 19 4.66 -3.58 8.56
CA ASP A 19 4.90 -3.76 10.00
C ASP A 19 5.81 -2.66 10.59
N GLN A 20 6.82 -2.20 9.85
CA GLN A 20 7.64 -1.06 10.31
C GLN A 20 6.85 0.26 10.30
N ALA A 21 6.00 0.48 9.30
CA ALA A 21 5.13 1.65 9.25
C ALA A 21 4.13 1.67 10.42
N ILE A 22 3.57 0.52 10.78
CA ILE A 22 2.69 0.40 11.96
C ILE A 22 3.42 0.78 13.24
N ARG A 23 4.67 0.34 13.43
CA ARG A 23 5.47 0.75 14.59
C ARG A 23 5.64 2.26 14.70
N VAL A 24 5.72 2.95 13.55
CA VAL A 24 5.77 4.42 13.53
C VAL A 24 4.40 5.00 13.93
N ILE A 25 3.29 4.44 13.42
CA ILE A 25 1.94 4.88 13.80
C ILE A 25 1.72 4.69 15.31
N ASP A 26 2.09 3.54 15.87
CA ASP A 26 1.98 3.27 17.30
C ASP A 26 2.78 4.29 18.11
N LYS A 27 4.01 4.61 17.67
CA LYS A 27 4.82 5.63 18.32
C LYS A 27 4.23 7.03 18.23
N LEU A 28 3.62 7.37 17.12
CA LEU A 28 2.91 8.64 16.95
C LEU A 28 1.64 8.70 17.81
N ASN A 29 0.95 7.57 17.99
CA ASN A 29 -0.18 7.47 18.91
C ASN A 29 0.24 7.77 20.36
N ASP A 30 1.41 7.26 20.81
CA ASP A 30 1.98 7.63 22.12
C ASP A 30 2.20 9.15 22.26
N LEU A 31 2.39 9.83 21.13
CA LEU A 31 2.60 11.29 21.05
C LEU A 31 1.31 12.08 20.75
N GLY A 32 0.16 11.41 20.69
CA GLY A 32 -1.15 12.05 20.57
C GLY A 32 -1.76 12.06 19.16
N LEU A 33 -1.33 11.20 18.24
CA LEU A 33 -1.89 11.12 16.88
C LEU A 33 -3.38 10.71 16.88
N ASP A 34 -3.83 9.86 17.79
CA ASP A 34 -5.19 9.31 17.85
C ASP A 34 -5.62 8.64 16.52
N ALA A 35 -4.86 7.63 16.09
CA ALA A 35 -5.16 6.82 14.92
C ALA A 35 -5.43 5.36 15.31
N THR A 36 -6.43 4.75 14.69
CA THR A 36 -6.69 3.32 14.76
C THR A 36 -6.37 2.68 13.42
N TYR A 37 -5.99 1.41 13.41
CA TYR A 37 -5.73 0.70 12.16
C TYR A 37 -6.28 -0.72 12.19
N GLU A 38 -6.63 -1.22 11.00
CA GLU A 38 -7.06 -2.58 10.73
C GLU A 38 -6.24 -3.14 9.57
N LYS A 39 -5.81 -4.42 9.65
CA LYS A 39 -5.07 -5.09 8.56
C LYS A 39 -6.00 -5.95 7.74
N GLU A 40 -5.87 -5.87 6.41
CA GLU A 40 -6.59 -6.73 5.47
C GLU A 40 -5.69 -7.22 4.35
N LEU A 41 -6.12 -8.29 3.68
CA LEU A 41 -5.40 -8.89 2.56
C LEU A 41 -5.69 -8.13 1.26
N VAL A 42 -4.65 -7.96 0.43
CA VAL A 42 -4.75 -7.43 -0.94
C VAL A 42 -3.67 -8.09 -1.81
N GLY A 43 -3.86 -8.05 -3.10
CA GLY A 43 -2.87 -8.57 -4.04
C GLY A 43 -2.84 -10.09 -4.10
N GLY A 44 -1.65 -10.66 -4.21
CA GLY A 44 -1.46 -12.10 -4.31
C GLY A 44 -1.85 -12.85 -3.04
N ALA A 45 -1.62 -12.26 -1.88
CA ALA A 45 -2.05 -12.83 -0.60
C ALA A 45 -3.58 -12.97 -0.52
N SER A 46 -4.32 -11.97 -1.01
CA SER A 46 -5.78 -12.05 -1.11
C SER A 46 -6.22 -13.08 -2.15
N TYR A 47 -5.56 -13.12 -3.30
CA TYR A 47 -5.86 -14.11 -4.34
C TYR A 47 -5.65 -15.54 -3.83
N ASP A 48 -4.58 -15.83 -3.12
CA ASP A 48 -4.30 -17.15 -2.56
C ASP A 48 -5.37 -17.59 -1.53
N ALA A 49 -5.88 -16.64 -0.75
CA ALA A 49 -6.86 -16.90 0.30
C ALA A 49 -8.31 -16.94 -0.24
N ASN A 50 -8.64 -16.05 -1.17
CA ASN A 50 -10.03 -15.77 -1.56
C ASN A 50 -10.31 -15.97 -3.06
N GLY A 51 -9.30 -16.20 -3.90
CA GLY A 51 -9.41 -16.30 -5.36
C GLY A 51 -9.52 -14.95 -6.08
N GLU A 52 -9.44 -13.85 -5.35
CA GLU A 52 -9.52 -12.47 -5.86
C GLU A 52 -8.47 -11.57 -5.22
N PRO A 53 -7.82 -10.67 -5.98
CA PRO A 53 -6.77 -9.79 -5.46
C PRO A 53 -7.30 -8.64 -4.59
N LEU A 54 -8.61 -8.37 -4.65
CA LEU A 54 -9.33 -7.40 -3.83
C LEU A 54 -10.76 -7.90 -3.63
N THR A 55 -11.13 -8.20 -2.40
CA THR A 55 -12.51 -8.65 -2.10
C THR A 55 -13.46 -7.45 -1.91
N PRO A 56 -14.77 -7.64 -2.12
CA PRO A 56 -15.76 -6.59 -1.87
C PRO A 56 -15.73 -6.08 -0.42
N GLU A 57 -15.48 -6.95 0.57
CA GLU A 57 -15.40 -6.57 1.98
C GLU A 57 -14.24 -5.62 2.25
N VAL A 58 -13.06 -5.91 1.68
CA VAL A 58 -11.87 -5.05 1.82
C VAL A 58 -12.10 -3.71 1.12
N LEU A 59 -12.78 -3.71 -0.03
CA LEU A 59 -13.14 -2.49 -0.73
C LEU A 59 -14.09 -1.61 0.11
N GLU A 60 -15.09 -2.19 0.75
CA GLU A 60 -16.00 -1.43 1.62
C GLU A 60 -15.28 -0.86 2.85
N LYS A 61 -14.38 -1.62 3.47
CA LYS A 61 -13.50 -1.11 4.54
C LYS A 61 -12.62 0.04 4.06
N ALA A 62 -12.08 -0.06 2.84
CA ALA A 62 -11.30 1.00 2.23
C ALA A 62 -12.09 2.31 2.06
N LYS A 63 -13.36 2.21 1.60
CA LYS A 63 -14.28 3.37 1.49
C LYS A 63 -14.63 4.01 2.83
N GLN A 64 -14.61 3.24 3.92
CA GLN A 64 -14.93 3.69 5.28
C GLN A 64 -13.71 4.18 6.07
N SER A 65 -12.52 4.10 5.50
CA SER A 65 -11.28 4.51 6.13
C SER A 65 -10.89 5.93 5.70
N ASP A 66 -10.26 6.67 6.60
CA ASP A 66 -9.74 8.01 6.31
C ASP A 66 -8.46 7.96 5.47
N ALA A 67 -7.69 6.88 5.60
CA ALA A 67 -6.47 6.65 4.83
C ALA A 67 -6.21 5.15 4.63
N ILE A 68 -5.44 4.84 3.59
CA ILE A 68 -4.98 3.49 3.29
C ILE A 68 -3.45 3.49 3.26
N LEU A 69 -2.85 2.61 4.06
CA LEU A 69 -1.43 2.32 4.04
C LEU A 69 -1.21 1.03 3.26
N LEU A 70 -0.70 1.14 2.04
CA LEU A 70 -0.41 -0.01 1.18
C LEU A 70 1.09 -0.31 1.22
N GLY A 71 1.44 -1.58 1.45
CA GLY A 71 2.81 -2.06 1.39
C GLY A 71 3.29 -2.22 -0.06
N ALA A 72 3.26 -3.43 -0.57
CA ALA A 72 3.61 -3.75 -1.95
C ALA A 72 2.74 -4.89 -2.47
N VAL A 73 2.44 -4.91 -3.75
CA VAL A 73 1.71 -6.01 -4.39
C VAL A 73 2.49 -6.56 -5.58
N GLY A 74 2.35 -7.85 -5.82
CA GLY A 74 2.97 -8.54 -6.94
C GLY A 74 4.12 -9.45 -6.55
N GLY A 75 4.47 -10.30 -7.50
CA GLY A 75 5.56 -11.28 -7.37
C GLY A 75 5.46 -12.35 -8.44
N SER A 76 6.58 -12.97 -8.77
CA SER A 76 6.68 -13.98 -9.84
C SER A 76 5.75 -15.20 -9.65
N LYS A 77 5.33 -15.44 -8.41
CA LYS A 77 4.39 -16.53 -8.09
C LYS A 77 3.07 -16.43 -8.87
N TRP A 78 2.64 -15.23 -9.22
CA TRP A 78 1.34 -14.96 -9.88
C TRP A 78 1.48 -14.53 -11.34
N ASP A 79 2.65 -14.69 -11.96
CA ASP A 79 2.86 -14.30 -13.37
C ASP A 79 1.98 -15.09 -14.36
N ASP A 80 1.65 -16.34 -14.04
CA ASP A 80 0.81 -17.20 -14.85
C ASP A 80 -0.69 -17.06 -14.55
N VAL A 81 -1.07 -16.24 -13.56
CA VAL A 81 -2.47 -16.00 -13.22
C VAL A 81 -3.11 -15.09 -14.27
N GLU A 82 -4.40 -15.30 -14.56
CA GLU A 82 -5.18 -14.44 -15.44
C GLU A 82 -5.02 -12.96 -15.05
N ARG A 83 -4.80 -12.09 -16.03
CA ARG A 83 -4.50 -10.67 -15.83
C ARG A 83 -5.48 -9.94 -14.90
N SER A 84 -6.77 -10.29 -14.99
CA SER A 84 -7.85 -9.74 -14.16
C SER A 84 -7.72 -10.11 -12.67
N LYS A 85 -6.98 -11.19 -12.36
CA LYS A 85 -6.79 -11.74 -11.02
C LYS A 85 -5.36 -11.58 -10.50
N ARG A 86 -4.47 -10.98 -11.26
CA ARG A 86 -3.11 -10.68 -10.80
C ARG A 86 -3.13 -9.70 -9.63
N PRO A 87 -2.12 -9.74 -8.75
CA PRO A 87 -2.03 -8.84 -7.60
C PRO A 87 -2.23 -7.36 -7.94
N GLU A 88 -1.68 -6.90 -9.05
CA GLU A 88 -1.76 -5.52 -9.53
C GLU A 88 -3.20 -5.10 -9.87
N ALA A 89 -4.04 -6.04 -10.28
CA ALA A 89 -5.45 -5.77 -10.56
C ALA A 89 -6.19 -5.30 -9.29
N GLY A 90 -5.80 -5.82 -8.11
CA GLY A 90 -6.33 -5.36 -6.82
C GLY A 90 -6.02 -3.89 -6.56
N LEU A 91 -4.76 -3.47 -6.76
CA LEU A 91 -4.36 -2.07 -6.61
C LEU A 91 -5.06 -1.15 -7.60
N LEU A 92 -5.17 -1.57 -8.86
CA LEU A 92 -5.86 -0.78 -9.89
C LEU A 92 -7.36 -0.67 -9.59
N GLY A 93 -7.98 -1.76 -9.12
CA GLY A 93 -9.36 -1.77 -8.66
C GLY A 93 -9.58 -0.79 -7.50
N LEU A 94 -8.72 -0.81 -6.50
CA LEU A 94 -8.79 0.10 -5.36
C LEU A 94 -8.73 1.58 -5.81
N ARG A 95 -7.77 1.92 -6.68
CA ARG A 95 -7.63 3.28 -7.21
C ARG A 95 -8.86 3.75 -7.98
N LYS A 96 -9.45 2.87 -8.77
CA LYS A 96 -10.64 3.15 -9.56
C LYS A 96 -11.87 3.37 -8.66
N GLU A 97 -12.12 2.44 -7.75
CA GLU A 97 -13.31 2.45 -6.90
C GLU A 97 -13.30 3.56 -5.84
N LEU A 98 -12.12 4.04 -5.47
CA LEU A 98 -11.93 5.18 -4.58
C LEU A 98 -11.80 6.51 -5.35
N GLU A 99 -11.93 6.50 -6.68
CA GLU A 99 -11.85 7.68 -7.55
C GLU A 99 -10.57 8.52 -7.33
N LEU A 100 -9.43 7.84 -7.12
CA LEU A 100 -8.15 8.51 -6.87
C LEU A 100 -7.66 9.18 -8.14
N PHE A 101 -7.63 10.50 -8.15
CA PHE A 101 -7.31 11.33 -9.33
C PHE A 101 -5.84 11.78 -9.40
N ALA A 102 -5.08 11.68 -8.31
CA ALA A 102 -3.69 12.11 -8.27
C ALA A 102 -2.74 10.97 -7.86
N ASN A 103 -1.61 10.87 -8.53
CA ASN A 103 -0.54 9.95 -8.19
C ASN A 103 0.75 10.75 -7.98
N LEU A 104 1.10 11.01 -6.73
CA LEU A 104 2.28 11.78 -6.36
C LEU A 104 3.46 10.82 -6.12
N ARG A 105 4.57 11.06 -6.82
CA ARG A 105 5.80 10.28 -6.72
C ARG A 105 6.97 11.21 -6.42
N PRO A 106 7.17 11.61 -5.15
CA PRO A 106 8.30 12.46 -4.81
C PRO A 106 9.61 11.69 -5.02
N ALA A 107 10.55 12.34 -5.68
CA ALA A 107 11.92 11.86 -5.83
C ALA A 107 12.86 12.90 -5.21
N LEU A 108 13.56 12.48 -4.16
CA LEU A 108 14.50 13.35 -3.46
C LEU A 108 15.92 12.82 -3.66
N VAL A 109 16.81 13.68 -4.12
CA VAL A 109 18.24 13.38 -4.17
C VAL A 109 18.87 13.96 -2.91
N PHE A 110 19.43 13.09 -2.06
CA PHE A 110 20.19 13.54 -0.90
C PHE A 110 21.57 13.99 -1.35
N GLU A 111 22.04 15.13 -0.88
CA GLU A 111 23.33 15.71 -1.26
C GLU A 111 24.49 14.72 -1.11
N ALA A 112 24.51 13.93 -0.02
CA ALA A 112 25.52 12.89 0.20
C ALA A 112 25.51 11.77 -0.86
N LEU A 113 24.43 11.60 -1.63
CA LEU A 113 24.27 10.60 -2.69
C LEU A 113 24.24 11.20 -4.10
N ALA A 114 24.40 12.52 -4.23
CA ALA A 114 24.33 13.21 -5.53
C ALA A 114 25.37 12.67 -6.53
N SER A 115 26.56 12.33 -6.08
CA SER A 115 27.63 11.75 -6.93
C SER A 115 27.28 10.37 -7.52
N ALA A 116 26.33 9.63 -6.92
CA ALA A 116 25.84 8.36 -7.44
C ALA A 116 24.65 8.52 -8.41
N SER A 117 24.10 9.73 -8.52
CA SER A 117 23.01 10.03 -9.44
C SER A 117 23.51 10.08 -10.89
N THR A 118 22.69 9.57 -11.82
CA THR A 118 22.91 9.72 -13.27
C THR A 118 22.27 11.00 -13.82
N LEU A 119 21.52 11.71 -12.98
CA LEU A 119 20.91 12.99 -13.34
C LEU A 119 21.92 14.12 -13.11
N LYS A 120 21.77 15.19 -13.90
CA LYS A 120 22.55 16.42 -13.71
C LYS A 120 22.03 17.17 -12.48
N ASP A 121 22.86 18.02 -11.89
CA ASP A 121 22.55 18.78 -10.67
C ASP A 121 21.42 19.82 -10.88
N ASP A 122 21.08 20.11 -12.11
CA ASP A 122 20.06 21.08 -12.51
C ASP A 122 18.70 20.46 -12.91
N VAL A 123 18.51 19.15 -12.66
CA VAL A 123 17.29 18.40 -13.02
C VAL A 123 16.44 18.08 -11.80
#